data_a15316512607e874cdc31aea91c3cd1c
#
_entry.id   a15316512607e874cdc31aea91c3cd1c
#
_cell.length_a   1.000
_cell.length_b   1.000
_cell.length_c   1.000
_cell.angle_alpha   90.00
_cell.angle_beta   90.00
_cell.angle_gamma   90.00
#
_symmetry.space_group_name_H-M   'P 1'
#
loop_
_entity.id
_entity.type
_entity.pdbx_description
1 polymer ?
#
loop_
_entity_poly.entity_id
_entity_poly.type
_entity_poly.pdbx_seq_one_letter_code
_entity_poly.pdbx_strand_id
1 'polypeptide(L)'
;MTLTLHHHPFTRAAGVLWMLEEVGCEYALEHLDIMKGVQKQPAFKKLNPMGKIPTLVDDDVVVTEAAAIALYLGDRYALGRLAPKPDAPERGTYLRWSFYAPSVIEPGCLAKAASWEFKPGQAGWGSYEEMLDTISEAVGEGPWLLGEQFTMADVVFGGTLRWMTMFGMLDKRPEYMAYVERLQERPAYVRSQEINDRIIEERGLKRG
;
A
#
# COMPACT_ATOMS: atom_id res chain seq x y z
N MET A 1 -5.91 11.97 21.12
CA MET A 1 -5.42 10.92 20.18
C MET A 1 -4.61 11.60 19.12
N THR A 2 -3.35 11.23 18.99
CA THR A 2 -2.45 11.86 18.01
C THR A 2 -1.96 10.78 17.03
N LEU A 3 -2.64 10.70 15.89
CA LEU A 3 -2.25 9.80 14.80
C LEU A 3 -1.18 10.49 13.95
N THR A 4 0.01 9.93 13.87
CA THR A 4 1.15 10.52 13.15
C THR A 4 1.70 9.54 12.13
N LEU A 5 1.82 9.99 10.87
CA LEU A 5 2.48 9.24 9.82
C LEU A 5 3.88 9.79 9.55
N HIS A 6 4.90 8.99 9.76
CA HIS A 6 6.25 9.28 9.27
C HIS A 6 6.29 9.03 7.75
N HIS A 7 6.55 10.08 6.99
CA HIS A 7 6.23 10.16 5.57
C HIS A 7 7.36 10.75 4.72
N HIS A 8 7.38 10.31 3.46
CA HIS A 8 8.10 10.97 2.36
C HIS A 8 7.35 10.65 1.04
N PRO A 9 7.10 11.64 0.16
CA PRO A 9 6.26 11.48 -1.05
C PRO A 9 6.71 10.39 -2.01
N PHE A 10 8.01 10.16 -2.14
CA PHE A 10 8.58 9.18 -3.09
C PHE A 10 8.78 7.78 -2.46
N THR A 11 7.93 7.41 -1.50
CA THR A 11 8.00 6.10 -0.83
C THR A 11 6.63 5.43 -0.73
N ARG A 12 6.59 4.21 -0.21
CA ARG A 12 5.33 3.51 0.11
C ARG A 12 4.46 4.29 1.13
N ALA A 13 5.05 5.24 1.87
CA ALA A 13 4.29 6.09 2.80
C ALA A 13 3.26 6.98 2.09
N ALA A 14 3.45 7.30 0.80
CA ALA A 14 2.44 7.99 0.00
C ALA A 14 1.13 7.20 -0.11
N GLY A 15 1.20 5.86 -0.18
CA GLY A 15 0.02 4.99 -0.15
C GLY A 15 -0.68 5.00 1.21
N VAL A 16 0.07 5.12 2.31
CA VAL A 16 -0.52 5.23 3.66
C VAL A 16 -1.17 6.59 3.87
N LEU A 17 -0.63 7.66 3.30
CA LEU A 17 -1.31 8.95 3.28
C LEU A 17 -2.68 8.85 2.59
N TRP A 18 -2.78 8.13 1.47
CA TRP A 18 -4.06 7.86 0.84
C TRP A 18 -5.01 7.07 1.77
N MET A 19 -4.51 6.05 2.51
CA MET A 19 -5.31 5.32 3.50
C MET A 19 -5.92 6.25 4.54
N LEU A 20 -5.14 7.21 5.06
CA LEU A 20 -5.60 8.20 6.04
C LEU A 20 -6.69 9.12 5.45
N GLU A 21 -6.53 9.55 4.21
CA GLU A 21 -7.55 10.33 3.49
C GLU A 21 -8.85 9.53 3.24
N GLU A 22 -8.76 8.21 2.99
CA GLU A 22 -9.95 7.34 2.88
C GLU A 22 -10.64 7.14 4.24
N VAL A 23 -9.87 7.04 5.31
CA VAL A 23 -10.42 6.97 6.67
C VAL A 23 -11.13 8.26 7.05
N GLY A 24 -10.55 9.41 6.72
CA GLY A 24 -11.10 10.73 7.02
C GLY A 24 -10.96 11.12 8.49
N CYS A 25 -9.97 10.58 9.20
CA CYS A 25 -9.63 10.98 10.56
C CYS A 25 -8.58 12.11 10.57
N GLU A 26 -8.45 12.80 11.70
CA GLU A 26 -7.37 13.75 11.91
C GLU A 26 -6.03 13.04 12.09
N TYR A 27 -4.98 13.54 11.44
CA TYR A 27 -3.62 13.02 11.53
C TYR A 27 -2.57 14.12 11.37
N ALA A 28 -1.36 13.83 11.83
CA ALA A 28 -0.18 14.65 11.57
C ALA A 28 0.75 13.92 10.58
N LEU A 29 1.44 14.71 9.74
CA LEU A 29 2.51 14.21 8.87
C LEU A 29 3.87 14.65 9.42
N GLU A 30 4.73 13.70 9.71
CA GLU A 30 6.12 13.94 10.02
C GLU A 30 6.99 13.58 8.82
N HIS A 31 7.44 14.60 8.10
CA HIS A 31 8.28 14.40 6.92
C HIS A 31 9.69 13.97 7.33
N LEU A 32 10.16 12.85 6.79
CA LEU A 32 11.54 12.36 6.97
C LEU A 32 12.37 12.60 5.71
N ASP A 33 13.51 13.27 5.87
CA ASP A 33 14.50 13.38 4.79
C ASP A 33 15.26 12.06 4.63
N ILE A 34 14.66 11.16 3.84
CA ILE A 34 15.22 9.82 3.62
C ILE A 34 16.54 9.86 2.83
N MET A 35 16.79 10.93 2.06
CA MET A 35 18.04 11.09 1.31
C MET A 35 19.19 11.37 2.24
N LYS A 36 18.95 12.01 3.40
CA LYS A 36 19.93 12.17 4.48
C LYS A 36 20.01 10.97 5.43
N GLY A 37 19.25 9.92 5.17
CA GLY A 37 19.29 8.71 5.98
C GLY A 37 18.68 8.87 7.39
N VAL A 38 17.79 9.85 7.61
CA VAL A 38 17.16 10.11 8.92
C VAL A 38 16.46 8.87 9.45
N GLN A 39 15.82 8.08 8.58
CA GLN A 39 15.16 6.82 8.94
C GLN A 39 16.13 5.73 9.41
N LYS A 40 17.43 5.89 9.19
CA LYS A 40 18.48 4.94 9.65
C LYS A 40 19.13 5.36 10.97
N GLN A 41 18.81 6.52 11.49
CA GLN A 41 19.36 7.01 12.75
C GLN A 41 18.80 6.23 13.96
N PRO A 42 19.55 6.10 15.05
CA PRO A 42 19.13 5.36 16.24
C PRO A 42 17.79 5.83 16.83
N ALA A 43 17.52 7.12 16.76
CA ALA A 43 16.26 7.69 17.26
C ALA A 43 15.05 7.12 16.52
N PHE A 44 15.08 7.09 15.19
CA PHE A 44 13.97 6.54 14.40
C PHE A 44 13.91 5.00 14.48
N LYS A 45 15.06 4.32 14.58
CA LYS A 45 15.11 2.86 14.72
C LYS A 45 14.48 2.34 16.02
N LYS A 46 14.22 3.18 17.00
CA LYS A 46 13.42 2.84 18.19
C LYS A 46 11.94 2.64 17.83
N LEU A 47 11.43 3.38 16.83
CA LEU A 47 10.07 3.23 16.30
C LEU A 47 9.99 2.08 15.29
N ASN A 48 10.92 2.04 14.35
CA ASN A 48 10.99 0.99 13.33
C ASN A 48 12.43 0.44 13.21
N PRO A 49 12.71 -0.74 13.77
CA PRO A 49 14.06 -1.33 13.72
C PRO A 49 14.62 -1.53 12.31
N MET A 50 13.76 -1.74 11.31
CA MET A 50 14.17 -1.83 9.90
C MET A 50 14.66 -0.49 9.35
N GLY A 51 14.34 0.62 10.03
CA GLY A 51 14.66 1.97 9.56
C GLY A 51 14.05 2.23 8.18
N LYS A 52 12.74 1.98 8.05
CA LYS A 52 11.95 2.19 6.82
C LYS A 52 10.68 2.97 7.14
N ILE A 53 10.10 3.57 6.13
CA ILE A 53 8.76 4.17 6.15
C ILE A 53 7.88 3.51 5.08
N PRO A 54 6.56 3.42 5.29
CA PRO A 54 5.78 4.08 6.33
C PRO A 54 6.01 3.53 7.74
N THR A 55 5.84 4.40 8.73
CA THR A 55 5.67 4.07 10.14
C THR A 55 4.56 4.95 10.68
N LEU A 56 3.52 4.32 11.21
CA LEU A 56 2.38 5.00 11.82
C LEU A 56 2.51 4.93 13.34
N VAL A 57 2.25 6.03 14.00
CA VAL A 57 2.18 6.12 15.48
C VAL A 57 0.79 6.58 15.86
N ASP A 58 0.08 5.82 16.65
CA ASP A 58 -1.25 6.12 17.17
C ASP A 58 -1.18 6.12 18.70
N ASP A 59 -1.03 7.29 19.29
CA ASP A 59 -0.65 7.49 20.69
C ASP A 59 0.62 6.65 21.03
N ASP A 60 0.49 5.57 21.80
CA ASP A 60 1.59 4.67 22.20
C ASP A 60 1.76 3.46 21.26
N VAL A 61 0.89 3.30 20.27
CA VAL A 61 0.92 2.16 19.35
C VAL A 61 1.73 2.52 18.11
N VAL A 62 2.76 1.75 17.83
CA VAL A 62 3.55 1.89 16.60
C VAL A 62 3.21 0.77 15.64
N VAL A 63 2.81 1.10 14.41
CA VAL A 63 2.49 0.14 13.36
C VAL A 63 3.41 0.38 12.17
N THR A 64 4.07 -0.67 11.73
CA THR A 64 4.89 -0.68 10.50
C THR A 64 4.29 -1.63 9.47
N GLU A 65 4.83 -1.67 8.26
CA GLU A 65 4.36 -2.41 7.10
C GLU A 65 3.00 -1.89 6.56
N ALA A 66 2.98 -1.48 5.29
CA ALA A 66 1.83 -0.82 4.68
C ALA A 66 0.53 -1.64 4.79
N ALA A 67 0.60 -2.96 4.60
CA ALA A 67 -0.57 -3.83 4.73
C ALA A 67 -1.07 -3.92 6.19
N ALA A 68 -0.16 -3.99 7.15
CA ALA A 68 -0.53 -3.99 8.57
C ALA A 68 -1.17 -2.65 8.98
N ILE A 69 -0.62 -1.53 8.50
CA ILE A 69 -1.19 -0.19 8.71
C ILE A 69 -2.60 -0.11 8.09
N ALA A 70 -2.80 -0.63 6.89
CA ALA A 70 -4.10 -0.67 6.23
C ALA A 70 -5.15 -1.41 7.06
N LEU A 71 -4.80 -2.61 7.54
CA LEU A 71 -5.68 -3.41 8.40
C LEU A 71 -5.98 -2.69 9.71
N TYR A 72 -4.95 -2.13 10.35
CA TYR A 72 -5.10 -1.38 11.59
C TYR A 72 -6.04 -0.18 11.44
N LEU A 73 -5.82 0.63 10.40
CA LEU A 73 -6.66 1.80 10.11
C LEU A 73 -8.10 1.39 9.75
N GLY A 74 -8.26 0.35 8.94
CA GLY A 74 -9.56 -0.19 8.58
C GLY A 74 -10.34 -0.69 9.78
N ASP A 75 -9.71 -1.47 10.65
CA ASP A 75 -10.36 -2.06 11.82
C ASP A 75 -10.65 -1.02 12.91
N ARG A 76 -9.71 -0.11 13.17
CA ARG A 76 -9.84 0.84 14.26
C ARG A 76 -10.74 2.05 13.94
N TYR A 77 -10.64 2.56 12.71
CA TYR A 77 -11.25 3.85 12.33
C TYR A 77 -12.36 3.75 11.28
N ALA A 78 -12.48 2.61 10.60
CA ALA A 78 -13.39 2.48 9.46
C ALA A 78 -14.03 1.08 9.35
N LEU A 79 -14.20 0.38 10.49
CA LEU A 79 -14.78 -0.95 10.54
C LEU A 79 -16.22 -0.94 9.99
N GLY A 80 -16.52 -1.90 9.12
CA GLY A 80 -17.81 -1.99 8.40
C GLY A 80 -17.89 -1.10 7.15
N ARG A 81 -16.95 -0.15 6.97
CA ARG A 81 -16.87 0.73 5.80
C ARG A 81 -15.67 0.39 4.91
N LEU A 82 -14.46 0.45 5.43
CA LEU A 82 -13.22 0.15 4.70
C LEU A 82 -12.58 -1.19 5.11
N ALA A 83 -13.12 -1.84 6.10
CA ALA A 83 -12.79 -3.20 6.50
C ALA A 83 -14.07 -3.94 6.88
N PRO A 84 -14.33 -5.16 6.35
CA PRO A 84 -15.43 -5.99 6.81
C PRO A 84 -15.27 -6.32 8.30
N LYS A 85 -16.38 -6.50 9.01
CA LYS A 85 -16.34 -6.94 10.41
C LYS A 85 -15.64 -8.30 10.54
N PRO A 86 -15.02 -8.62 11.69
CA PRO A 86 -14.29 -9.87 11.88
C PRO A 86 -15.12 -11.15 11.64
N ASP A 87 -16.43 -11.08 11.89
CA ASP A 87 -17.39 -12.16 11.70
C ASP A 87 -18.10 -12.14 10.32
N ALA A 88 -17.82 -11.14 9.49
CA ALA A 88 -18.41 -11.04 8.15
C ALA A 88 -17.80 -12.07 7.19
N PRO A 89 -18.61 -12.71 6.31
CA PRO A 89 -18.12 -13.70 5.33
C PRO A 89 -17.01 -13.15 4.43
N GLU A 90 -17.06 -11.87 4.07
CA GLU A 90 -16.10 -11.19 3.19
C GLU A 90 -14.75 -10.96 3.86
N ARG A 91 -14.66 -11.14 5.18
CA ARG A 91 -13.40 -10.89 5.93
C ARG A 91 -12.24 -11.73 5.42
N GLY A 92 -12.49 -12.99 5.06
CA GLY A 92 -11.46 -13.87 4.50
C GLY A 92 -10.89 -13.34 3.19
N THR A 93 -11.75 -12.91 2.27
CA THR A 93 -11.37 -12.31 0.98
C THR A 93 -10.61 -10.99 1.17
N TYR A 94 -11.08 -10.14 2.09
CA TYR A 94 -10.39 -8.91 2.47
C TYR A 94 -8.97 -9.14 2.95
N LEU A 95 -8.77 -10.10 3.85
CA LEU A 95 -7.44 -10.46 4.36
C LEU A 95 -6.57 -11.05 3.26
N ARG A 96 -7.10 -11.99 2.44
CA ARG A 96 -6.38 -12.56 1.31
C ARG A 96 -5.76 -11.48 0.43
N TRP A 97 -6.56 -10.53 -0.04
CA TRP A 97 -6.08 -9.51 -0.97
C TRP A 97 -5.18 -8.47 -0.31
N SER A 98 -5.40 -8.16 0.97
CA SER A 98 -4.49 -7.27 1.73
C SER A 98 -3.08 -7.85 1.86
N PHE A 99 -2.96 -9.18 1.99
CA PHE A 99 -1.65 -9.85 2.08
C PHE A 99 -1.09 -10.27 0.72
N TYR A 100 -1.93 -10.44 -0.30
CA TYR A 100 -1.47 -10.87 -1.63
C TYR A 100 -0.45 -9.91 -2.23
N ALA A 101 -0.63 -8.61 -2.06
CA ALA A 101 0.27 -7.60 -2.57
C ALA A 101 1.71 -7.73 -2.01
N PRO A 102 1.96 -7.69 -0.69
CA PRO A 102 3.31 -7.78 -0.14
C PRO A 102 3.90 -9.20 -0.18
N SER A 103 3.08 -10.25 -0.20
CA SER A 103 3.58 -11.63 -0.11
C SER A 103 3.67 -12.36 -1.45
N VAL A 104 2.99 -11.88 -2.49
CA VAL A 104 2.97 -12.50 -3.81
C VAL A 104 3.41 -11.52 -4.89
N ILE A 105 2.73 -10.37 -5.04
CA ILE A 105 3.01 -9.43 -6.14
C ILE A 105 4.41 -8.84 -6.02
N GLU A 106 4.76 -8.27 -4.87
CA GLU A 106 6.08 -7.63 -4.70
C GLU A 106 7.23 -8.62 -4.88
N PRO A 107 7.28 -9.76 -4.17
CA PRO A 107 8.40 -10.70 -4.34
C PRO A 107 8.41 -11.37 -5.72
N GLY A 108 7.25 -11.68 -6.31
CA GLY A 108 7.16 -12.23 -7.66
C GLY A 108 7.71 -11.28 -8.72
N CYS A 109 7.35 -10.00 -8.66
CA CYS A 109 7.88 -8.97 -9.56
C CYS A 109 9.39 -8.78 -9.37
N LEU A 110 9.87 -8.74 -8.12
CA LEU A 110 11.30 -8.61 -7.82
C LEU A 110 12.10 -9.83 -8.31
N ALA A 111 11.60 -11.03 -8.08
CA ALA A 111 12.22 -12.27 -8.56
C ALA A 111 12.34 -12.27 -10.09
N LYS A 112 11.27 -11.86 -10.80
CA LYS A 112 11.29 -11.72 -12.27
C LYS A 112 12.30 -10.68 -12.73
N ALA A 113 12.27 -9.47 -12.14
CA ALA A 113 13.18 -8.38 -12.50
C ALA A 113 14.65 -8.72 -12.24
N ALA A 114 14.93 -9.46 -11.17
CA ALA A 114 16.27 -9.92 -10.81
C ALA A 114 16.69 -11.24 -11.50
N SER A 115 15.82 -11.83 -12.33
CA SER A 115 16.06 -13.13 -13.00
C SER A 115 16.46 -14.23 -11.99
N TRP A 116 15.77 -14.30 -10.84
CA TRP A 116 16.03 -15.33 -9.84
C TRP A 116 15.55 -16.68 -10.35
N GLU A 117 16.46 -17.66 -10.30
CA GLU A 117 16.15 -19.04 -10.63
C GLU A 117 15.77 -19.82 -9.37
N PHE A 118 14.58 -20.41 -9.38
CA PHE A 118 14.10 -21.31 -8.33
C PHE A 118 13.20 -22.39 -8.92
N LYS A 119 13.12 -23.54 -8.25
CA LYS A 119 12.22 -24.62 -8.69
C LYS A 119 10.76 -24.25 -8.34
N PRO A 120 9.81 -24.61 -9.21
CA PRO A 120 8.38 -24.50 -8.87
C PRO A 120 8.09 -25.11 -7.49
N GLY A 121 7.30 -24.41 -6.68
CA GLY A 121 6.95 -24.83 -5.32
C GLY A 121 7.96 -24.49 -4.22
N GLN A 122 9.15 -23.97 -4.54
CA GLN A 122 10.10 -23.47 -3.54
C GLN A 122 9.79 -22.05 -3.07
N ALA A 123 9.16 -21.25 -3.93
CA ALA A 123 8.75 -19.89 -3.59
C ALA A 123 7.28 -19.85 -3.15
N GLY A 124 7.01 -19.24 -2.00
CA GLY A 124 5.64 -19.12 -1.48
C GLY A 124 4.71 -18.25 -2.34
N TRP A 125 5.27 -17.45 -3.27
CA TRP A 125 4.49 -16.62 -4.20
C TRP A 125 4.12 -17.35 -5.52
N GLY A 126 4.57 -18.60 -5.73
CA GLY A 126 4.29 -19.36 -6.96
C GLY A 126 5.09 -18.90 -8.17
N SER A 127 4.56 -19.13 -9.37
CA SER A 127 5.16 -18.65 -10.62
C SER A 127 4.70 -17.21 -10.94
N TYR A 128 5.47 -16.51 -11.77
CA TYR A 128 5.11 -15.17 -12.24
C TYR A 128 3.83 -15.19 -13.08
N GLU A 129 3.67 -16.20 -13.92
CA GLU A 129 2.52 -16.39 -14.79
C GLU A 129 1.23 -16.64 -13.98
N GLU A 130 1.26 -17.55 -13.00
CA GLU A 130 0.12 -17.80 -12.09
C GLU A 130 -0.26 -16.54 -11.30
N MET A 131 0.74 -15.75 -10.89
CA MET A 131 0.50 -14.47 -10.23
C MET A 131 -0.24 -13.50 -11.15
N LEU A 132 0.19 -13.37 -12.43
CA LEU A 132 -0.47 -12.48 -13.39
C LEU A 132 -1.93 -12.90 -13.65
N ASP A 133 -2.19 -14.18 -13.82
CA ASP A 133 -3.54 -14.70 -14.05
C ASP A 133 -4.44 -14.46 -12.84
N THR A 134 -3.93 -14.68 -11.64
CA THR A 134 -4.64 -14.39 -10.38
C THR A 134 -4.97 -12.90 -10.22
N ILE A 135 -4.05 -12.00 -10.61
CA ILE A 135 -4.31 -10.56 -10.61
C ILE A 135 -5.42 -10.21 -11.62
N SER A 136 -5.35 -10.75 -12.85
CA SER A 136 -6.37 -10.51 -13.88
C SER A 136 -7.76 -10.96 -13.42
N GLU A 137 -7.86 -12.15 -12.81
CA GLU A 137 -9.11 -12.64 -12.23
C GLU A 137 -9.63 -11.69 -11.14
N ALA A 138 -8.76 -11.29 -10.20
CA ALA A 138 -9.14 -10.44 -9.07
C ALA A 138 -9.69 -9.08 -9.48
N VAL A 139 -9.15 -8.44 -10.52
CA VAL A 139 -9.54 -7.08 -10.95
C VAL A 139 -10.59 -7.07 -12.07
N GLY A 140 -10.93 -8.26 -12.63
CA GLY A 140 -11.84 -8.39 -13.77
C GLY A 140 -13.33 -8.49 -13.40
N GLU A 141 -13.67 -8.98 -12.22
CA GLU A 141 -15.05 -9.33 -11.86
C GLU A 141 -15.90 -8.18 -11.29
N GLY A 142 -15.33 -7.06 -10.93
CA GLY A 142 -16.11 -5.98 -10.32
C GLY A 142 -15.37 -4.67 -10.26
N PRO A 143 -15.98 -3.61 -9.69
CA PRO A 143 -15.27 -2.37 -9.49
C PRO A 143 -14.13 -2.53 -8.46
N TRP A 144 -14.29 -3.41 -7.46
CA TRP A 144 -13.36 -3.59 -6.35
C TRP A 144 -13.13 -5.07 -6.03
N LEU A 145 -12.10 -5.37 -5.24
CA LEU A 145 -11.74 -6.74 -4.86
C LEU A 145 -12.83 -7.49 -4.07
N LEU A 146 -13.73 -6.76 -3.42
CA LEU A 146 -14.89 -7.29 -2.71
C LEU A 146 -16.22 -6.93 -3.44
N GLY A 147 -16.23 -6.95 -4.77
CA GLY A 147 -17.39 -6.59 -5.58
C GLY A 147 -17.68 -5.08 -5.51
N GLU A 148 -18.84 -4.69 -5.00
CA GLU A 148 -19.26 -3.29 -4.91
C GLU A 148 -18.59 -2.54 -3.74
N GLN A 149 -18.03 -3.25 -2.77
CA GLN A 149 -17.44 -2.63 -1.58
C GLN A 149 -15.96 -2.34 -1.76
N PHE A 150 -15.62 -1.04 -1.82
CA PHE A 150 -14.24 -0.57 -1.70
C PHE A 150 -13.73 -0.74 -0.27
N THR A 151 -12.50 -1.25 -0.13
CA THR A 151 -11.88 -1.53 1.17
C THR A 151 -10.40 -1.13 1.19
N MET A 152 -9.76 -1.25 2.37
CA MET A 152 -8.31 -1.09 2.49
C MET A 152 -7.51 -2.12 1.67
N ALA A 153 -8.10 -3.28 1.36
CA ALA A 153 -7.48 -4.24 0.45
C ALA A 153 -7.23 -3.65 -0.94
N ASP A 154 -8.20 -2.87 -1.46
CA ASP A 154 -8.06 -2.19 -2.75
C ASP A 154 -6.94 -1.16 -2.73
N VAL A 155 -6.76 -0.44 -1.62
CA VAL A 155 -5.68 0.54 -1.47
C VAL A 155 -4.31 -0.14 -1.49
N VAL A 156 -4.15 -1.24 -0.74
CA VAL A 156 -2.87 -1.99 -0.68
C VAL A 156 -2.58 -2.66 -2.01
N PHE A 157 -3.54 -3.40 -2.54
CA PHE A 157 -3.39 -4.17 -3.78
C PHE A 157 -3.20 -3.25 -4.99
N GLY A 158 -4.11 -2.32 -5.19
CA GLY A 158 -4.05 -1.41 -6.33
C GLY A 158 -2.89 -0.42 -6.24
N GLY A 159 -2.54 0.04 -5.03
CA GLY A 159 -1.33 0.83 -4.81
C GLY A 159 -0.06 0.08 -5.21
N THR A 160 -0.02 -1.24 -4.95
CA THR A 160 1.09 -2.11 -5.37
C THR A 160 1.08 -2.32 -6.88
N LEU A 161 -0.06 -2.59 -7.53
CA LEU A 161 -0.15 -2.69 -8.99
C LEU A 161 0.34 -1.41 -9.66
N ARG A 162 -0.15 -0.25 -9.21
CA ARG A 162 0.29 1.04 -9.72
C ARG A 162 1.80 1.23 -9.59
N TRP A 163 2.36 0.89 -8.44
CA TRP A 163 3.80 1.01 -8.18
C TRP A 163 4.61 0.11 -9.11
N MET A 164 4.25 -1.17 -9.20
CA MET A 164 4.97 -2.15 -10.01
C MET A 164 4.88 -1.85 -11.51
N THR A 165 3.72 -1.41 -12.00
CA THR A 165 3.54 -1.01 -13.41
C THR A 165 4.27 0.29 -13.73
N MET A 166 4.34 1.24 -12.80
CA MET A 166 5.07 2.51 -12.96
C MET A 166 6.57 2.29 -13.13
N PHE A 167 7.14 1.31 -12.43
CA PHE A 167 8.57 0.97 -12.53
C PHE A 167 8.88 -0.11 -13.59
N GLY A 168 7.88 -0.53 -14.37
CA GLY A 168 8.06 -1.55 -15.41
C GLY A 168 8.37 -2.96 -14.87
N MET A 169 8.09 -3.22 -13.61
CA MET A 169 8.26 -4.54 -12.98
C MET A 169 7.03 -5.44 -13.13
N LEU A 170 5.92 -4.89 -13.59
CA LEU A 170 4.69 -5.59 -13.90
C LEU A 170 4.16 -5.09 -15.24
N ASP A 171 3.65 -6.00 -16.08
CA ASP A 171 3.06 -5.69 -17.36
C ASP A 171 1.81 -4.81 -17.19
N LYS A 172 1.65 -3.84 -18.10
CA LYS A 172 0.47 -2.95 -18.13
C LYS A 172 -0.68 -3.63 -18.88
N ARG A 173 -1.27 -4.67 -18.30
CA ARG A 173 -2.47 -5.28 -18.88
C ARG A 173 -3.65 -4.30 -18.79
N PRO A 174 -4.56 -4.28 -19.80
CA PRO A 174 -5.68 -3.32 -19.83
C PRO A 174 -6.54 -3.36 -18.58
N GLU A 175 -6.86 -4.54 -18.05
CA GLU A 175 -7.64 -4.74 -16.85
C GLU A 175 -6.95 -4.20 -15.59
N TYR A 176 -5.62 -4.30 -15.51
CA TYR A 176 -4.85 -3.71 -14.39
C TYR A 176 -4.91 -2.19 -14.44
N MET A 177 -4.73 -1.62 -15.64
CA MET A 177 -4.75 -0.18 -15.81
C MET A 177 -6.14 0.39 -15.55
N ALA A 178 -7.20 -0.25 -16.02
CA ALA A 178 -8.58 0.15 -15.76
C ALA A 178 -8.91 0.15 -14.25
N TYR A 179 -8.41 -0.86 -13.51
CA TYR A 179 -8.58 -0.91 -12.06
C TYR A 179 -7.79 0.21 -11.35
N VAL A 180 -6.53 0.44 -11.76
CA VAL A 180 -5.69 1.51 -11.21
C VAL A 180 -6.28 2.89 -11.50
N GLU A 181 -6.77 3.14 -12.71
CA GLU A 181 -7.43 4.39 -13.09
C GLU A 181 -8.65 4.68 -12.20
N ARG A 182 -9.51 3.69 -12.01
CA ARG A 182 -10.69 3.78 -11.12
C ARG A 182 -10.31 4.12 -9.68
N LEU A 183 -9.20 3.58 -9.18
CA LEU A 183 -8.66 3.93 -7.87
C LEU A 183 -8.18 5.39 -7.81
N GLN A 184 -7.55 5.87 -8.89
CA GLN A 184 -7.00 7.23 -8.97
C GLN A 184 -8.08 8.31 -9.08
N GLU A 185 -9.28 7.96 -9.52
CA GLU A 185 -10.45 8.86 -9.55
C GLU A 185 -11.08 9.10 -8.16
N ARG A 186 -10.69 8.33 -7.16
CA ARG A 186 -11.24 8.50 -5.81
C ARG A 186 -10.85 9.83 -5.20
N PRO A 187 -11.81 10.58 -4.62
CA PRO A 187 -11.51 11.90 -4.03
C PRO A 187 -10.41 11.88 -2.97
N ALA A 188 -10.35 10.81 -2.17
CA ALA A 188 -9.30 10.65 -1.15
C ALA A 188 -7.92 10.41 -1.77
N TYR A 189 -7.85 9.66 -2.90
CA TYR A 189 -6.60 9.52 -3.64
C TYR A 189 -6.14 10.87 -4.17
N VAL A 190 -7.02 11.64 -4.82
CA VAL A 190 -6.70 12.97 -5.37
C VAL A 190 -6.15 13.89 -4.27
N ARG A 191 -6.85 14.00 -3.12
CA ARG A 191 -6.35 14.82 -1.99
C ARG A 191 -4.97 14.37 -1.51
N SER A 192 -4.75 13.05 -1.42
CA SER A 192 -3.43 12.53 -1.00
C SER A 192 -2.30 12.91 -1.96
N GLN A 193 -2.59 12.97 -3.28
CA GLN A 193 -1.62 13.44 -4.26
C GLN A 193 -1.37 14.95 -4.14
N GLU A 194 -2.41 15.76 -3.97
CA GLU A 194 -2.28 17.21 -3.76
C GLU A 194 -1.41 17.54 -2.53
N ILE A 195 -1.56 16.76 -1.45
CA ILE A 195 -0.72 16.90 -0.24
C ILE A 195 0.73 16.53 -0.56
N ASN A 196 0.97 15.42 -1.27
CA ASN A 196 2.30 15.01 -1.69
C ASN A 196 2.97 16.06 -2.59
N ASP A 197 2.25 16.57 -3.59
CA ASP A 197 2.76 17.56 -4.54
C ASP A 197 3.14 18.86 -3.82
N ARG A 198 2.32 19.31 -2.87
CA ARG A 198 2.63 20.47 -2.01
C ARG A 198 3.92 20.25 -1.23
N ILE A 199 4.10 19.08 -0.60
CA ILE A 199 5.33 18.76 0.14
C ILE A 199 6.55 18.74 -0.79
N ILE A 200 6.39 18.20 -2.01
CA ILE A 200 7.45 18.19 -3.02
C ILE A 200 7.87 19.61 -3.38
N GLU A 201 6.90 20.47 -3.65
CA GLU A 201 7.14 21.87 -4.02
C GLU A 201 7.78 22.65 -2.88
N GLU A 202 7.16 22.66 -1.70
CA GLU A 202 7.63 23.40 -0.51
C GLU A 202 9.04 23.01 -0.08
N ARG A 203 9.42 21.76 -0.28
CA ARG A 203 10.73 21.22 0.12
C ARG A 203 11.73 21.09 -1.02
N GLY A 204 11.34 21.43 -2.24
CA GLY A 204 12.19 21.30 -3.43
C GLY A 204 12.68 19.86 -3.67
N LEU A 205 11.82 18.86 -3.38
CA LEU A 205 12.21 17.46 -3.49
C LEU A 205 12.34 17.03 -4.96
N LYS A 206 13.34 16.20 -5.24
CA LYS A 206 13.53 15.60 -6.57
C LYS A 206 13.50 14.09 -6.42
N ARG A 207 12.93 13.41 -7.42
CA ARG A 207 13.08 11.95 -7.54
C ARG A 207 14.55 11.65 -7.78
N GLY A 208 15.12 10.80 -6.93
CA GLY A 208 16.48 10.29 -7.11
C GLY A 208 16.58 9.26 -8.23
#